data_3a1eb7e352dce2a2d568048c2a281bfc
#
_entry.id   3a1eb7e352dce2a2d568048c2a281bfc
#
_cell.length_a   1.000
_cell.length_b   1.000
_cell.length_c   1.000
_cell.angle_alpha   90.00
_cell.angle_beta   90.00
_cell.angle_gamma   90.00
#
_symmetry.space_group_name_H-M   'P 1'
#
loop_
_entity.id
_entity.type
_entity.pdbx_description
1 polymer ?
#
loop_
_entity_poly.entity_id
_entity_poly.type
_entity_poly.pdbx_seq_one_letter_code
_entity_poly.pdbx_strand_id
1 'polypeptide(L)'
;MDHIQDRMTEGSIVGKLVRFAVPLFIGNLFQQLYNTADALIVGNMLGNDALAAVSSTGTLVFLLVSFFAGISAGAGVAISRYYGAREHDKMELAIHTNIAFNIVAGILLTIVGVCFTPTILRWMSTPDDVFDQAALYVRIYFAGSLGLVMYNSCRGIM
;
A
#
# COMPACT_ATOMS: atom_id res chain seq x y z
N MET A 1 8.24 7.26 35.03
CA MET A 1 8.15 7.75 33.64
C MET A 1 6.83 7.21 33.09
N ASP A 2 5.77 7.92 33.36
CA ASP A 2 4.43 7.52 32.95
C ASP A 2 4.25 7.91 31.49
N HIS A 3 4.43 6.93 30.60
CA HIS A 3 3.87 7.03 29.27
C HIS A 3 2.35 6.95 29.42
N ILE A 4 1.73 8.11 29.55
CA ILE A 4 0.29 8.28 29.38
C ILE A 4 -0.02 7.78 27.98
N GLN A 5 -0.47 6.51 27.90
CA GLN A 5 -1.15 6.02 26.73
C GLN A 5 -2.37 6.92 26.56
N ASP A 6 -2.29 7.81 25.60
CA ASP A 6 -3.33 8.78 25.26
C ASP A 6 -4.49 7.97 24.63
N ARG A 7 -5.26 7.31 25.52
CA ARG A 7 -6.37 6.45 25.13
C ARG A 7 -7.37 7.31 24.38
N MET A 8 -7.58 7.00 23.11
CA MET A 8 -8.56 7.70 22.25
C MET A 8 -9.98 7.64 22.81
N THR A 9 -10.21 6.80 23.81
CA THR A 9 -11.50 6.58 24.47
C THR A 9 -11.86 7.60 25.57
N GLU A 10 -10.93 8.47 25.98
CA GLU A 10 -11.17 9.44 27.08
C GLU A 10 -10.76 10.86 26.66
N GLY A 11 -11.60 11.87 26.92
CA GLY A 11 -11.34 13.29 26.66
C GLY A 11 -11.86 13.84 25.35
N SER A 12 -11.37 15.01 24.90
CA SER A 12 -11.84 15.69 23.67
C SER A 12 -11.47 14.91 22.43
N ILE A 13 -12.46 14.32 21.76
CA ILE A 13 -12.33 13.49 20.56
C ILE A 13 -11.67 14.28 19.41
N VAL A 14 -12.10 15.54 19.21
CA VAL A 14 -11.61 16.38 18.11
C VAL A 14 -10.11 16.70 18.26
N GLY A 15 -9.67 17.06 19.45
CA GLY A 15 -8.25 17.39 19.71
C GLY A 15 -7.32 16.17 19.47
N LYS A 16 -7.76 14.98 19.87
CA LYS A 16 -7.02 13.74 19.67
C LYS A 16 -7.01 13.31 18.20
N LEU A 17 -8.14 13.47 17.52
CA LEU A 17 -8.23 13.19 16.09
C LEU A 17 -7.29 14.08 15.27
N VAL A 18 -7.26 15.37 15.56
CA VAL A 18 -6.34 16.33 14.89
C VAL A 18 -4.89 15.97 15.17
N ARG A 19 -4.55 15.69 16.44
CA ARG A 19 -3.17 15.32 16.83
C ARG A 19 -2.70 14.03 16.16
N PHE A 20 -3.60 13.07 15.93
CA PHE A 20 -3.32 11.86 15.19
C PHE A 20 -3.24 12.10 13.67
N ALA A 21 -4.15 12.93 13.14
CA ALA A 21 -4.22 13.19 11.70
C ALA A 21 -3.03 14.00 11.17
N VAL A 22 -2.50 14.95 11.95
CA VAL A 22 -1.39 15.82 11.52
C VAL A 22 -0.13 15.02 11.12
N PRO A 23 0.41 14.10 11.94
CA PRO A 23 1.56 13.29 11.54
C PRO A 23 1.31 12.46 10.30
N LEU A 24 0.09 11.87 10.16
CA LEU A 24 -0.30 11.11 8.98
C LEU A 24 -0.37 11.98 7.73
N PHE A 25 -0.92 13.18 7.86
CA PHE A 25 -0.98 14.15 6.76
C PHE A 25 0.42 14.56 6.31
N ILE A 26 1.31 14.87 7.25
CA ILE A 26 2.71 15.20 6.94
C ILE A 26 3.41 14.02 6.25
N GLY A 27 3.22 12.79 6.75
CA GLY A 27 3.77 11.58 6.13
C GLY A 27 3.27 11.39 4.68
N ASN A 28 1.99 11.59 4.44
CA ASN A 28 1.41 11.52 3.09
C ASN A 28 1.94 12.64 2.18
N LEU A 29 2.16 13.85 2.72
CA LEU A 29 2.74 14.95 1.96
C LEU A 29 4.17 14.65 1.51
N PHE A 30 5.00 14.12 2.42
CA PHE A 30 6.37 13.69 2.07
C PHE A 30 6.36 12.55 1.05
N GLN A 31 5.44 11.59 1.16
CA GLN A 31 5.27 10.53 0.18
C GLN A 31 4.91 11.09 -1.21
N GLN A 32 4.04 12.09 -1.27
CA GLN A 32 3.67 12.73 -2.52
C GLN A 32 4.83 13.54 -3.14
N LEU A 33 5.61 14.22 -2.32
CA LEU A 33 6.83 14.89 -2.76
C LEU A 33 7.85 13.87 -3.31
N TYR A 34 8.02 12.73 -2.64
CA TYR A 34 8.86 11.64 -3.13
C TYR A 34 8.40 11.13 -4.49
N ASN A 35 7.12 10.83 -4.67
CA ASN A 35 6.57 10.38 -5.95
C ASN A 35 6.76 11.41 -7.07
N THR A 36 6.63 12.69 -6.75
CA THR A 36 6.86 13.79 -7.71
C THR A 36 8.35 13.88 -8.09
N ALA A 37 9.24 13.79 -7.11
CA ALA A 37 10.67 13.79 -7.36
C ALA A 37 11.11 12.57 -8.19
N ASP A 38 10.57 11.38 -7.90
CA ASP A 38 10.82 10.16 -8.67
C ASP A 38 10.40 10.33 -10.13
N ALA A 39 9.19 10.82 -10.39
CA ALA A 39 8.71 11.11 -11.74
C ALA A 39 9.59 12.14 -12.48
N LEU A 40 10.06 13.18 -11.79
CA LEU A 40 10.96 14.18 -12.37
C LEU A 40 12.34 13.58 -12.71
N ILE A 41 12.89 12.75 -11.83
CA ILE A 41 14.18 12.08 -12.05
C ILE A 41 14.06 11.11 -13.23
N VAL A 42 13.02 10.27 -13.27
CA VAL A 42 12.77 9.32 -14.36
C VAL A 42 12.62 10.06 -15.69
N GLY A 43 11.81 11.12 -15.73
CA GLY A 43 11.58 11.89 -16.94
C GLY A 43 12.83 12.61 -17.48
N ASN A 44 13.65 13.17 -16.58
CA ASN A 44 14.85 13.91 -16.97
C ASN A 44 16.06 13.04 -17.27
N MET A 45 16.21 11.90 -16.57
CA MET A 45 17.42 11.06 -16.68
C MET A 45 17.24 9.87 -17.63
N LEU A 46 16.05 9.30 -17.73
CA LEU A 46 15.78 8.08 -18.52
C LEU A 46 15.00 8.38 -19.80
N GLY A 47 14.53 9.60 -19.97
CA GLY A 47 13.81 10.04 -21.17
C GLY A 47 12.29 9.83 -21.13
N ASN A 48 11.63 10.29 -22.19
CA ASN A 48 10.17 10.31 -22.29
C ASN A 48 9.56 8.90 -22.36
N ASP A 49 10.26 7.94 -22.95
CA ASP A 49 9.77 6.55 -23.09
C ASP A 49 9.66 5.85 -21.75
N ALA A 50 10.66 6.02 -20.88
CA ALA A 50 10.64 5.49 -19.52
C ALA A 50 9.54 6.15 -18.67
N LEU A 51 9.36 7.47 -18.80
CA LEU A 51 8.28 8.19 -18.13
C LEU A 51 6.90 7.73 -18.62
N ALA A 52 6.73 7.53 -19.92
CA ALA A 52 5.51 7.00 -20.51
C ALA A 52 5.21 5.57 -20.01
N ALA A 53 6.23 4.70 -19.90
CA ALA A 53 6.11 3.36 -19.36
C ALA A 53 5.64 3.37 -17.90
N VAL A 54 6.24 4.18 -17.06
CA VAL A 54 5.85 4.33 -15.64
C VAL A 54 4.44 4.91 -15.51
N SER A 55 4.11 5.93 -16.31
CA SER A 55 2.81 6.59 -16.28
C SER A 55 1.68 5.67 -16.75
N SER A 56 1.88 4.91 -17.81
CA SER A 56 0.87 3.96 -18.33
C SER A 56 0.58 2.83 -17.33
N THR A 57 1.57 2.41 -16.53
CA THR A 57 1.38 1.37 -15.53
C THR A 57 0.90 1.91 -14.17
N GLY A 58 0.95 3.23 -13.97
CA GLY A 58 0.60 3.88 -12.69
C GLY A 58 -0.81 3.57 -12.22
N THR A 59 -1.78 3.52 -13.13
CA THR A 59 -3.17 3.18 -12.80
C THR A 59 -3.31 1.76 -12.26
N LEU A 60 -2.59 0.79 -12.84
CA LEU A 60 -2.58 -0.60 -12.38
C LEU A 60 -1.94 -0.71 -10.99
N VAL A 61 -0.79 -0.07 -10.80
CA VAL A 61 -0.10 0.00 -9.51
C VAL A 61 -1.01 0.63 -8.44
N PHE A 62 -1.64 1.77 -8.77
CA PHE A 62 -2.57 2.46 -7.87
C PHE A 62 -3.75 1.56 -7.46
N LEU A 63 -4.35 0.84 -8.40
CA LEU A 63 -5.46 -0.08 -8.14
C LEU A 63 -5.04 -1.19 -7.16
N LEU A 64 -3.88 -1.80 -7.39
CA LEU A 64 -3.36 -2.85 -6.52
C LEU A 64 -3.05 -2.34 -5.11
N VAL A 65 -2.35 -1.21 -5.01
CA VAL A 65 -2.03 -0.59 -3.71
C VAL A 65 -3.30 -0.25 -2.94
N SER A 66 -4.28 0.38 -3.62
CA SER A 66 -5.55 0.77 -3.01
C SER A 66 -6.37 -0.43 -2.54
N PHE A 67 -6.36 -1.52 -3.30
CA PHE A 67 -7.05 -2.75 -2.92
C PHE A 67 -6.50 -3.34 -1.61
N PHE A 68 -5.17 -3.50 -1.52
CA PHE A 68 -4.55 -4.03 -0.30
C PHE A 68 -4.62 -3.04 0.87
N ALA A 69 -4.52 -1.74 0.60
CA ALA A 69 -4.72 -0.72 1.62
C ALA A 69 -6.15 -0.77 2.19
N GLY A 70 -7.15 -1.01 1.34
CA GLY A 70 -8.55 -1.18 1.76
C GLY A 70 -8.76 -2.41 2.64
N ILE A 71 -8.18 -3.56 2.27
CA ILE A 71 -8.21 -4.78 3.10
C ILE A 71 -7.55 -4.53 4.46
N SER A 72 -6.38 -3.91 4.47
CA SER A 72 -5.64 -3.60 5.70
C SER A 72 -6.41 -2.63 6.59
N ALA A 73 -7.06 -1.61 6.02
CA ALA A 73 -7.91 -0.70 6.77
C ALA A 73 -9.12 -1.43 7.40
N GLY A 74 -9.76 -2.35 6.66
CA GLY A 74 -10.85 -3.17 7.17
C GLY A 74 -10.41 -4.08 8.33
N ALA A 75 -9.26 -4.71 8.21
CA ALA A 75 -8.67 -5.50 9.28
C ALA A 75 -8.35 -4.66 10.52
N GLY A 76 -7.80 -3.44 10.33
CA GLY A 76 -7.52 -2.48 11.39
C GLY A 76 -8.77 -2.10 12.17
N VAL A 77 -9.91 -1.89 11.49
CA VAL A 77 -11.21 -1.62 12.15
C VAL A 77 -11.65 -2.80 13.03
N ALA A 78 -11.51 -4.04 12.55
CA ALA A 78 -11.88 -5.22 13.32
C ALA A 78 -10.97 -5.38 14.56
N ILE A 79 -9.66 -5.21 14.39
CA ILE A 79 -8.66 -5.31 15.47
C ILE A 79 -8.89 -4.23 16.53
N SER A 80 -9.10 -2.98 16.12
CA SER A 80 -9.35 -1.87 17.06
C SER A 80 -10.66 -2.05 17.83
N ARG A 81 -11.69 -2.66 17.20
CA ARG A 81 -12.95 -3.01 17.87
C ARG A 81 -12.73 -4.05 18.96
N TYR A 82 -11.98 -5.13 18.70
CA TYR A 82 -11.67 -6.15 19.71
C TYR A 82 -10.78 -5.59 20.81
N TYR A 83 -9.84 -4.72 20.46
CA TYR A 83 -9.02 -4.01 21.44
C TYR A 83 -9.88 -3.15 22.38
N GLY A 84 -10.80 -2.36 21.84
CA GLY A 84 -11.73 -1.53 22.62
C GLY A 84 -12.68 -2.34 23.48
N ALA A 85 -13.10 -3.53 23.04
CA ALA A 85 -13.92 -4.47 23.79
C ALA A 85 -13.14 -5.28 24.85
N ARG A 86 -11.81 -5.14 24.91
CA ARG A 86 -10.88 -5.92 25.76
C ARG A 86 -10.91 -7.42 25.48
N GLU A 87 -11.30 -7.83 24.28
CA GLU A 87 -11.33 -9.22 23.83
C GLU A 87 -9.98 -9.58 23.18
N HIS A 88 -8.94 -9.72 24.01
CA HIS A 88 -7.57 -9.92 23.56
C HIS A 88 -7.39 -11.18 22.69
N ASP A 89 -8.06 -12.27 23.05
CA ASP A 89 -7.96 -13.54 22.29
C ASP A 89 -8.47 -13.38 20.85
N LYS A 90 -9.61 -12.67 20.69
CA LYS A 90 -10.17 -12.39 19.34
C LYS A 90 -9.32 -11.40 18.56
N MET A 91 -8.74 -10.41 19.25
CA MET A 91 -7.82 -9.47 18.64
C MET A 91 -6.58 -10.18 18.10
N GLU A 92 -5.96 -11.05 18.90
CA GLU A 92 -4.79 -11.82 18.49
C GLU A 92 -5.11 -12.73 17.30
N LEU A 93 -6.24 -13.43 17.33
CA LEU A 93 -6.71 -14.24 16.21
C LEU A 93 -6.92 -13.42 14.93
N ALA A 94 -7.49 -12.21 15.05
CA ALA A 94 -7.70 -11.31 13.92
C ALA A 94 -6.37 -10.83 13.32
N ILE A 95 -5.36 -10.51 14.15
CA ILE A 95 -4.01 -10.13 13.71
C ILE A 95 -3.35 -11.29 12.96
N HIS A 96 -3.34 -12.48 13.54
CA HIS A 96 -2.75 -13.68 12.91
C HIS A 96 -3.42 -14.01 11.58
N THR A 97 -4.75 -13.95 11.54
CA THR A 97 -5.53 -14.19 10.32
C THR A 97 -5.21 -13.17 9.23
N ASN A 98 -5.12 -11.88 9.60
CA ASN A 98 -4.76 -10.81 8.66
C ASN A 98 -3.35 -11.01 8.09
N ILE A 99 -2.37 -11.34 8.93
CA ILE A 99 -1.00 -11.59 8.49
C ILE A 99 -0.95 -12.81 7.54
N ALA A 100 -1.55 -13.93 7.94
CA ALA A 100 -1.58 -15.15 7.12
C ALA A 100 -2.26 -14.90 5.77
N PHE A 101 -3.41 -14.22 5.76
CA PHE A 101 -4.11 -13.84 4.54
C PHE A 101 -3.23 -12.98 3.63
N ASN A 102 -2.57 -11.95 4.18
CA ASN A 102 -1.73 -11.06 3.39
C ASN A 102 -0.48 -11.75 2.83
N ILE A 103 0.12 -12.71 3.56
CA ILE A 103 1.22 -13.53 3.03
C ILE A 103 0.75 -14.36 1.83
N VAL A 104 -0.34 -15.10 1.97
CA VAL A 104 -0.89 -15.93 0.88
C VAL A 104 -1.29 -15.08 -0.31
N ALA A 105 -2.02 -13.98 -0.08
CA ALA A 105 -2.45 -13.07 -1.12
C ALA A 105 -1.27 -12.37 -1.81
N GLY A 106 -0.24 -11.97 -1.06
CA GLY A 106 0.98 -11.38 -1.61
C GLY A 106 1.78 -12.34 -2.49
N ILE A 107 1.92 -13.60 -2.07
CA ILE A 107 2.57 -14.65 -2.88
C ILE A 107 1.78 -14.91 -4.17
N LEU A 108 0.47 -15.07 -4.06
CA LEU A 108 -0.40 -15.27 -5.23
C LEU A 108 -0.31 -14.07 -6.19
N LEU A 109 -0.36 -12.85 -5.65
CA LEU A 109 -0.23 -11.63 -6.43
C LEU A 109 1.12 -11.56 -7.16
N THR A 110 2.20 -11.91 -6.48
CA THR A 110 3.53 -11.96 -7.08
C THR A 110 3.58 -12.94 -8.26
N ILE A 111 3.11 -14.17 -8.05
CA ILE A 111 3.15 -15.22 -9.09
C ILE A 111 2.26 -14.80 -10.28
N VAL A 112 1.00 -14.48 -10.01
CA VAL A 112 0.04 -14.10 -11.06
C VAL A 112 0.49 -12.82 -11.77
N GLY A 113 0.91 -11.81 -11.02
CA GLY A 113 1.34 -10.53 -11.57
C GLY A 113 2.54 -10.67 -12.52
N VAL A 114 3.59 -11.38 -12.09
CA VAL A 114 4.78 -11.61 -12.93
C VAL A 114 4.45 -12.42 -14.19
N CYS A 115 3.64 -13.48 -14.05
CA CYS A 115 3.27 -14.34 -15.19
C CYS A 115 2.34 -13.63 -16.18
N PHE A 116 1.36 -12.88 -15.69
CA PHE A 116 0.34 -12.25 -16.54
C PHE A 116 0.66 -10.80 -16.94
N THR A 117 1.79 -10.25 -16.54
CA THR A 117 2.21 -8.88 -16.91
C THR A 117 2.02 -8.59 -18.40
N PRO A 118 2.50 -9.41 -19.36
CA PRO A 118 2.36 -9.07 -20.78
C PRO A 118 0.89 -9.01 -21.24
N THR A 119 0.06 -9.89 -20.69
CA THR A 119 -1.37 -9.96 -21.01
C THR A 119 -2.09 -8.71 -20.50
N ILE A 120 -1.79 -8.32 -19.27
CA ILE A 120 -2.38 -7.13 -18.62
C ILE A 120 -2.03 -5.87 -19.41
N LEU A 121 -0.77 -5.70 -19.80
CA LEU A 121 -0.32 -4.53 -20.56
C LEU A 121 -0.94 -4.46 -21.96
N ARG A 122 -1.15 -5.62 -22.62
CA ARG A 122 -1.88 -5.66 -23.90
C ARG A 122 -3.34 -5.24 -23.74
N TRP A 123 -4.01 -5.69 -22.67
CA TRP A 123 -5.38 -5.24 -22.36
C TRP A 123 -5.48 -3.75 -22.04
N MET A 124 -4.41 -3.19 -21.49
CA MET A 124 -4.31 -1.75 -21.23
C MET A 124 -3.97 -0.94 -22.49
N SER A 125 -3.80 -1.61 -23.66
CA SER A 125 -3.42 -0.96 -24.92
C SER A 125 -2.13 -0.16 -24.80
N THR A 126 -1.16 -0.68 -24.04
CA THR A 126 0.16 -0.05 -23.88
C THR A 126 0.85 0.03 -25.25
N PRO A 127 1.36 1.21 -25.67
CA PRO A 127 2.03 1.38 -26.96
C PRO A 127 3.26 0.47 -27.09
N ASP A 128 3.51 -0.03 -28.32
CA ASP A 128 4.58 -1.00 -28.58
C ASP A 128 5.99 -0.44 -28.32
N ASP A 129 6.18 0.86 -28.50
CA ASP A 129 7.44 1.57 -28.28
C ASP A 129 7.90 1.57 -26.81
N VAL A 130 6.98 1.51 -25.88
CA VAL A 130 7.25 1.50 -24.43
C VAL A 130 6.92 0.14 -23.76
N PHE A 131 6.43 -0.83 -24.54
CA PHE A 131 5.89 -2.09 -24.00
C PHE A 131 6.93 -2.88 -23.19
N ASP A 132 8.14 -3.04 -23.71
CA ASP A 132 9.19 -3.82 -23.03
C ASP A 132 9.64 -3.17 -21.72
N GLN A 133 9.76 -1.85 -21.69
CA GLN A 133 10.12 -1.10 -20.49
C GLN A 133 8.99 -1.16 -19.46
N ALA A 134 7.73 -1.00 -19.89
CA ALA A 134 6.56 -1.15 -19.04
C ALA A 134 6.45 -2.58 -18.46
N ALA A 135 6.70 -3.61 -19.28
CA ALA A 135 6.67 -5.00 -18.84
C ALA A 135 7.74 -5.29 -17.80
N LEU A 136 8.95 -4.78 -18.00
CA LEU A 136 10.05 -4.93 -17.02
C LEU A 136 9.70 -4.22 -15.72
N TYR A 137 9.22 -2.98 -15.77
CA TYR A 137 8.81 -2.20 -14.61
C TYR A 137 7.72 -2.91 -13.79
N VAL A 138 6.65 -3.36 -14.46
CA VAL A 138 5.52 -4.04 -13.80
C VAL A 138 5.93 -5.39 -13.20
N ARG A 139 6.81 -6.16 -13.88
CA ARG A 139 7.34 -7.41 -13.32
C ARG A 139 8.15 -7.18 -12.05
N ILE A 140 9.03 -6.19 -12.03
CA ILE A 140 9.81 -5.82 -10.84
C ILE A 140 8.86 -5.38 -9.72
N TYR A 141 7.85 -4.58 -10.04
CA TYR A 141 6.85 -4.13 -9.08
C TYR A 141 6.09 -5.30 -8.46
N PHE A 142 5.61 -6.25 -9.27
CA PHE A 142 4.95 -7.46 -8.78
C PHE A 142 5.88 -8.36 -7.98
N ALA A 143 7.15 -8.48 -8.36
CA ALA A 143 8.13 -9.23 -7.58
C ALA A 143 8.34 -8.66 -6.18
N GLY A 144 8.22 -7.33 -6.02
CA GLY A 144 8.27 -6.63 -4.73
C GLY A 144 6.92 -6.56 -3.99
N SER A 145 5.81 -7.02 -4.60
CA SER A 145 4.45 -6.82 -4.07
C SER A 145 4.22 -7.46 -2.70
N LEU A 146 4.87 -8.57 -2.38
CA LEU A 146 4.80 -9.19 -1.05
C LEU A 146 5.23 -8.20 0.05
N GLY A 147 6.33 -7.48 -0.16
CA GLY A 147 6.80 -6.46 0.78
C GLY A 147 5.79 -5.32 0.95
N LEU A 148 5.19 -4.86 -0.16
CA LEU A 148 4.15 -3.83 -0.14
C LEU A 148 2.90 -4.29 0.63
N VAL A 149 2.43 -5.51 0.39
CA VAL A 149 1.27 -6.11 1.07
C VAL A 149 1.54 -6.24 2.56
N MET A 150 2.72 -6.72 2.95
CA MET A 150 3.12 -6.83 4.35
C MET A 150 3.23 -5.47 5.03
N TYR A 151 3.79 -4.46 4.35
CA TYR A 151 3.84 -3.09 4.85
C TYR A 151 2.42 -2.54 5.14
N ASN A 152 1.47 -2.70 4.20
CA ASN A 152 0.09 -2.27 4.40
C ASN A 152 -0.61 -3.05 5.53
N SER A 153 -0.34 -4.35 5.66
CA SER A 153 -0.85 -5.18 6.75
C SER A 153 -0.38 -4.68 8.11
N CYS A 154 0.92 -4.43 8.28
CA CYS A 154 1.48 -3.89 9.53
C CYS A 154 0.91 -2.51 9.86
N ARG A 155 0.78 -1.63 8.84
CA ARG A 155 0.18 -0.30 9.01
C ARG A 155 -1.27 -0.37 9.47
N GLY A 156 -2.04 -1.37 9.02
CA GLY A 156 -3.44 -1.56 9.42
C GLY A 156 -3.61 -2.11 10.84
N ILE A 157 -2.56 -2.74 11.41
CA ILE A 157 -2.57 -3.30 12.77
C ILE A 157 -2.19 -2.22 13.82
N MET A 158 -1.35 -1.25 13.42
CA MET A 158 -0.88 -0.18 14.31
C MET A 158 -1.92 0.90 14.51
#